data_760b96a9a4cd3603d52ed0261dbaf16c
#
_entry.id   760b96a9a4cd3603d52ed0261dbaf16c
#
_cell.length_a   1.000
_cell.length_b   1.000
_cell.length_c   1.000
_cell.angle_alpha   90.00
_cell.angle_beta   90.00
_cell.angle_gamma   90.00
#
_symmetry.space_group_name_H-M   'P 1'
#
loop_
_entity.id
_entity.type
_entity.pdbx_description
1 polymer ?
#
loop_
_entity_poly.entity_id
_entity_poly.type
_entity_poly.pdbx_seq_one_letter_code
_entity_poly.pdbx_strand_id
1 'polypeptide(L)'
;MVKQGNSFRPLVLLAALVLVPLWSVLAGPAQAQELRIATSYKLMTLDPHYANLNENTSLLSHIYERLVYQDERLDLKPGLAVSWRATSGTQWEFKLRENVRFHDGSPFTADDVVYTIARIRDFLNSPSGGFRSYVTEIKAVSAPDPLTVVIDTNGNVPNLPLAFSSIFVMHRPGQGFQTTEELNAGSPPVGTGPYKFESWSSGETLKLTRNDDYWGGRPAWSEVTFRIIENPAARVAALATGDVDVADAIPARDVASLKQRGARIESVSAARVNFLQFDVERETLPGVTSKSGEQIPNPFKNPLVRRALAMATDRGILVDKILAGYGTAATQVFPGGLPGTSSNLKAEDPNYDEAKALLTKAGFPNGFNVVLAGPAGRYPGDGESLQAIAQSWARIGVAVQPTAFPFSVFNTKRASGDFAAWYGGTSGEAVDIILHALLASPNPERGTGALNFGHYRNQAFDAMLAKAESIQEGPERNKALAEATDFVMADQPIIPLYHFHHIVGFGPRVGSYVMHPRGWTTAMQTLPTTE
;
A
#
# COMPACT_ATOMS: atom_id res chain seq x y z
N MET A 1 78.08 -73.39 46.87
CA MET A 1 77.72 -74.00 45.57
C MET A 1 76.25 -73.99 45.41
N VAL A 2 75.71 -73.05 44.75
CA VAL A 2 74.30 -73.07 44.23
C VAL A 2 74.20 -71.97 43.18
N LYS A 3 73.81 -72.32 41.95
CA LYS A 3 73.69 -71.49 40.79
C LYS A 3 72.36 -70.68 40.88
N GLN A 4 72.50 -69.42 40.65
CA GLN A 4 71.35 -68.52 40.42
C GLN A 4 70.87 -68.73 38.96
N GLY A 5 69.55 -68.92 38.82
CA GLY A 5 68.85 -68.93 37.55
C GLY A 5 68.03 -67.66 37.38
N ASN A 6 68.43 -66.83 36.41
CA ASN A 6 67.65 -65.62 36.00
C ASN A 6 66.45 -66.04 35.14
N SER A 7 65.25 -65.67 35.57
CA SER A 7 64.06 -65.74 34.76
C SER A 7 63.63 -64.41 34.26
N PHE A 8 63.78 -64.13 32.95
CA PHE A 8 63.19 -62.98 32.26
C PHE A 8 61.66 -63.16 32.14
N ARG A 9 60.91 -62.21 32.61
CA ARG A 9 59.48 -62.08 32.34
C ARG A 9 59.31 -61.08 31.23
N PRO A 10 58.52 -61.31 30.15
CA PRO A 10 58.18 -60.33 29.15
C PRO A 10 57.04 -59.45 29.66
N LEU A 11 57.21 -58.12 29.51
CA LEU A 11 56.21 -57.10 29.76
C LEU A 11 55.21 -57.07 28.60
N VAL A 12 53.99 -57.52 28.82
CA VAL A 12 52.88 -57.36 27.85
C VAL A 12 52.31 -55.97 28.00
N LEU A 13 52.56 -55.07 27.03
CA LEU A 13 51.91 -53.79 26.89
C LEU A 13 50.50 -54.02 26.34
N LEU A 14 49.45 -53.84 27.17
CA LEU A 14 48.08 -53.75 26.73
C LEU A 14 47.83 -52.33 26.18
N ALA A 15 47.75 -52.22 24.84
CA ALA A 15 47.25 -51.00 24.17
C ALA A 15 45.75 -50.97 24.30
N ALA A 16 45.22 -50.11 25.19
CA ALA A 16 43.80 -49.81 25.29
C ALA A 16 43.38 -48.94 24.09
N LEU A 17 42.70 -49.52 23.10
CA LEU A 17 42.04 -48.80 22.02
C LEU A 17 40.79 -48.10 22.63
N VAL A 18 40.87 -46.78 22.82
CA VAL A 18 39.74 -45.96 23.13
C VAL A 18 38.93 -45.76 21.84
N LEU A 19 37.86 -46.54 21.67
CA LEU A 19 36.85 -46.33 20.66
C LEU A 19 36.03 -45.08 21.08
N VAL A 20 36.35 -43.91 20.52
CA VAL A 20 35.48 -42.72 20.55
C VAL A 20 34.33 -42.98 19.58
N PRO A 21 33.07 -43.07 20.04
CA PRO A 21 31.96 -43.17 19.13
C PRO A 21 31.85 -41.86 18.37
N LEU A 22 32.14 -41.85 17.06
CA LEU A 22 31.73 -40.79 16.15
C LEU A 22 30.18 -40.78 16.13
N TRP A 23 29.57 -39.98 16.98
CA TRP A 23 28.20 -39.58 16.76
C TRP A 23 28.19 -38.65 15.55
N SER A 24 28.00 -39.24 14.37
CA SER A 24 27.52 -38.51 13.22
C SER A 24 26.19 -37.92 13.60
N VAL A 25 26.19 -36.63 13.91
CA VAL A 25 24.96 -35.83 13.95
C VAL A 25 24.45 -35.87 12.50
N LEU A 26 23.59 -36.85 12.22
CA LEU A 26 22.73 -36.82 11.05
C LEU A 26 21.87 -35.58 11.25
N ALA A 27 22.31 -34.45 10.67
CA ALA A 27 21.41 -33.35 10.42
C ALA A 27 20.25 -33.92 9.60
N GLY A 28 19.14 -34.21 10.29
CA GLY A 28 17.91 -34.59 9.61
C GLY A 28 17.62 -33.55 8.54
N PRO A 29 16.95 -33.90 7.44
CA PRO A 29 16.55 -32.91 6.45
C PRO A 29 15.83 -31.80 7.20
N ALA A 30 16.32 -30.56 7.05
CA ALA A 30 15.65 -29.40 7.62
C ALA A 30 14.20 -29.48 7.17
N GLN A 31 13.31 -29.76 8.13
CA GLN A 31 11.91 -30.03 7.86
C GLN A 31 11.37 -28.81 7.11
N ALA A 32 10.80 -29.06 5.94
CA ALA A 32 10.22 -28.02 5.11
C ALA A 32 9.27 -27.16 5.98
N GLN A 33 9.65 -25.90 6.24
CA GLN A 33 8.84 -25.02 7.07
C GLN A 33 7.86 -24.28 6.19
N GLU A 34 6.60 -24.71 6.23
CA GLU A 34 5.49 -24.01 5.60
C GLU A 34 5.13 -22.76 6.41
N LEU A 35 4.96 -21.63 5.73
CA LEU A 35 4.35 -20.42 6.27
C LEU A 35 2.89 -20.33 5.80
N ARG A 36 1.95 -20.26 6.75
CA ARG A 36 0.52 -20.13 6.47
C ARG A 36 0.06 -18.71 6.77
N ILE A 37 -0.41 -18.01 5.75
CA ILE A 37 -0.85 -16.62 5.83
C ILE A 37 -2.36 -16.56 5.57
N ALA A 38 -3.14 -16.09 6.55
CA ALA A 38 -4.54 -15.73 6.32
C ALA A 38 -4.65 -14.31 5.76
N THR A 39 -5.31 -14.17 4.61
CA THR A 39 -5.58 -12.86 4.01
C THR A 39 -7.09 -12.60 3.89
N SER A 40 -7.46 -11.32 4.01
CA SER A 40 -8.85 -10.84 3.96
C SER A 40 -9.39 -10.70 2.53
N TYR A 41 -8.55 -10.81 1.52
CA TYR A 41 -8.89 -10.50 0.14
C TYR A 41 -8.58 -11.63 -0.82
N LYS A 42 -9.39 -11.72 -1.87
CA LYS A 42 -9.23 -12.71 -2.94
C LYS A 42 -8.21 -12.27 -3.97
N LEU A 43 -7.35 -13.18 -4.38
CA LEU A 43 -6.60 -13.03 -5.62
C LEU A 43 -7.60 -13.15 -6.79
N MET A 44 -7.68 -12.09 -7.60
CA MET A 44 -8.62 -12.04 -8.72
C MET A 44 -8.14 -12.84 -9.93
N THR A 45 -6.81 -12.92 -10.11
CA THR A 45 -6.17 -13.48 -11.29
C THR A 45 -4.70 -13.73 -11.03
N LEU A 46 -4.11 -14.67 -11.77
CA LEU A 46 -2.66 -14.89 -11.83
C LEU A 46 -1.95 -13.95 -12.82
N ASP A 47 -2.71 -13.16 -13.60
CA ASP A 47 -2.17 -12.15 -14.51
C ASP A 47 -1.76 -10.88 -13.75
N PRO A 48 -0.45 -10.54 -13.73
CA PRO A 48 0.05 -9.40 -12.97
C PRO A 48 -0.36 -8.03 -13.55
N HIS A 49 -0.87 -7.97 -14.78
CA HIS A 49 -1.27 -6.73 -15.43
C HIS A 49 -2.80 -6.51 -15.53
N TYR A 50 -3.61 -7.49 -15.06
CA TYR A 50 -5.05 -7.43 -15.19
C TYR A 50 -5.69 -6.40 -14.26
N ALA A 51 -5.24 -6.31 -13.01
CA ALA A 51 -5.83 -5.43 -12.01
C ALA A 51 -4.76 -4.78 -11.11
N ASN A 52 -4.71 -3.46 -11.12
CA ASN A 52 -3.83 -2.69 -10.23
C ASN A 52 -4.48 -2.54 -8.85
N LEU A 53 -4.46 -3.62 -8.08
CA LEU A 53 -4.98 -3.70 -6.72
C LEU A 53 -3.87 -4.10 -5.76
N ASN A 54 -3.79 -3.46 -4.60
CA ASN A 54 -2.79 -3.78 -3.58
C ASN A 54 -2.83 -5.26 -3.17
N GLU A 55 -4.01 -5.84 -3.16
CA GLU A 55 -4.28 -7.23 -2.84
C GLU A 55 -3.58 -8.18 -3.82
N ASN A 56 -3.79 -7.98 -5.13
CA ASN A 56 -3.11 -8.75 -6.16
C ASN A 56 -1.60 -8.54 -6.10
N THR A 57 -1.17 -7.30 -5.92
CA THR A 57 0.23 -6.93 -5.78
C THR A 57 0.92 -7.68 -4.64
N SER A 58 0.27 -7.77 -3.47
CA SER A 58 0.82 -8.48 -2.30
C SER A 58 1.09 -9.95 -2.60
N LEU A 59 0.13 -10.66 -3.21
CA LEU A 59 0.28 -12.10 -3.48
C LEU A 59 1.23 -12.36 -4.67
N LEU A 60 1.05 -11.62 -5.76
CA LEU A 60 1.82 -11.84 -7.00
C LEU A 60 3.28 -11.42 -6.88
N SER A 61 3.66 -10.55 -5.91
CA SER A 61 5.05 -10.18 -5.63
C SER A 61 5.94 -11.36 -5.19
N HIS A 62 5.35 -12.50 -4.86
CA HIS A 62 6.10 -13.73 -4.57
C HIS A 62 6.59 -14.43 -5.84
N ILE A 63 5.83 -14.27 -6.94
CA ILE A 63 6.07 -14.94 -8.22
C ILE A 63 6.81 -14.00 -9.18
N TYR A 64 6.36 -12.75 -9.27
CA TYR A 64 6.87 -11.75 -10.21
C TYR A 64 7.65 -10.66 -9.48
N GLU A 65 8.61 -10.07 -10.17
CA GLU A 65 9.38 -8.94 -9.64
C GLU A 65 9.25 -7.70 -10.53
N ARG A 66 9.77 -6.59 -10.03
CA ARG A 66 9.73 -5.27 -10.67
C ARG A 66 11.13 -4.77 -10.96
N LEU A 67 11.27 -3.81 -11.87
CA LEU A 67 12.56 -3.14 -12.09
C LEU A 67 13.02 -2.41 -10.82
N VAL A 68 12.08 -1.75 -10.17
CA VAL A 68 12.28 -0.95 -8.95
C VAL A 68 11.24 -1.40 -7.93
N TYR A 69 11.50 -1.30 -6.65
CA TYR A 69 10.49 -1.49 -5.61
C TYR A 69 10.54 -0.35 -4.58
N GLN A 70 9.49 -0.20 -3.79
CA GLN A 70 9.46 0.69 -2.64
C GLN A 70 9.71 -0.10 -1.36
N ASP A 71 10.59 0.42 -0.49
CA ASP A 71 10.79 -0.14 0.85
C ASP A 71 9.66 0.31 1.83
N GLU A 72 9.81 -0.03 3.11
CA GLU A 72 8.84 0.32 4.18
C GLU A 72 8.75 1.83 4.45
N ARG A 73 9.64 2.62 3.87
CA ARG A 73 9.62 4.08 3.90
C ARG A 73 9.11 4.69 2.61
N LEU A 74 8.72 3.85 1.65
CA LEU A 74 8.35 4.20 0.29
C LEU A 74 9.49 4.84 -0.53
N ASP A 75 10.74 4.67 -0.10
CA ASP A 75 11.90 5.04 -0.89
C ASP A 75 12.11 4.02 -2.03
N LEU A 76 12.51 4.50 -3.21
CA LEU A 76 12.81 3.63 -4.34
C LEU A 76 14.12 2.85 -4.12
N LYS A 77 14.07 1.56 -4.35
CA LYS A 77 15.20 0.63 -4.19
C LYS A 77 15.40 -0.22 -5.46
N PRO A 78 16.64 -0.65 -5.73
CA PRO A 78 16.94 -1.57 -6.82
C PRO A 78 16.19 -2.91 -6.71
N GLY A 79 15.48 -3.28 -7.78
CA GLY A 79 14.89 -4.60 -7.99
C GLY A 79 15.64 -5.35 -9.08
N LEU A 80 14.95 -5.69 -10.18
CA LEU A 80 15.56 -6.25 -11.38
C LEU A 80 16.47 -5.24 -12.11
N ALA A 81 16.26 -3.93 -11.92
CA ALA A 81 17.23 -2.90 -12.28
C ALA A 81 18.14 -2.60 -11.09
N VAL A 82 19.46 -2.59 -11.31
CA VAL A 82 20.46 -2.23 -10.29
C VAL A 82 20.69 -0.73 -10.20
N SER A 83 20.39 0.00 -11.28
CA SER A 83 20.47 1.46 -11.32
C SER A 83 19.60 2.01 -12.45
N TRP A 84 19.25 3.29 -12.32
CA TRP A 84 18.54 4.04 -13.35
C TRP A 84 18.98 5.50 -13.33
N ARG A 85 18.90 6.15 -14.49
CA ARG A 85 19.21 7.58 -14.62
C ARG A 85 18.48 8.19 -15.80
N ALA A 86 18.12 9.45 -15.69
CA ALA A 86 17.74 10.25 -16.84
C ALA A 86 19.00 10.58 -17.66
N THR A 87 19.02 10.24 -18.93
CA THR A 87 20.10 10.58 -19.88
C THR A 87 19.85 11.91 -20.59
N SER A 88 18.57 12.29 -20.64
CA SER A 88 18.10 13.61 -21.08
C SER A 88 16.76 13.93 -20.41
N GLY A 89 16.17 15.08 -20.71
CA GLY A 89 14.82 15.44 -20.22
C GLY A 89 13.71 14.49 -20.67
N THR A 90 13.94 13.68 -21.69
CA THR A 90 12.95 12.77 -22.29
C THR A 90 13.46 11.35 -22.47
N GLN A 91 14.54 10.98 -21.82
CA GLN A 91 15.11 9.64 -21.96
C GLN A 91 15.67 9.13 -20.65
N TRP A 92 15.36 7.88 -20.33
CA TRP A 92 15.85 7.13 -19.18
C TRP A 92 16.62 5.90 -19.61
N GLU A 93 17.67 5.55 -18.85
CA GLU A 93 18.44 4.32 -18.96
C GLU A 93 18.30 3.52 -17.66
N PHE A 94 17.96 2.24 -17.77
CA PHE A 94 17.94 1.27 -16.67
C PHE A 94 18.97 0.19 -16.94
N LYS A 95 19.86 -0.05 -15.97
CA LYS A 95 20.81 -1.17 -15.99
C LYS A 95 20.22 -2.34 -15.21
N LEU A 96 20.12 -3.49 -15.86
CA LEU A 96 19.51 -4.68 -15.31
C LEU A 96 20.50 -5.51 -14.51
N ARG A 97 19.97 -6.33 -13.61
CA ARG A 97 20.72 -7.26 -12.78
C ARG A 97 21.18 -8.45 -13.59
N GLU A 98 22.45 -8.81 -13.45
CA GLU A 98 23.04 -9.98 -14.07
C GLU A 98 22.60 -11.28 -13.37
N ASN A 99 22.64 -12.40 -14.10
CA ASN A 99 22.40 -13.75 -13.58
C ASN A 99 21.00 -14.00 -12.97
N VAL A 100 20.02 -13.17 -13.31
CA VAL A 100 18.62 -13.43 -12.95
C VAL A 100 18.03 -14.44 -13.90
N ARG A 101 17.29 -15.42 -13.35
CA ARG A 101 16.58 -16.44 -14.12
C ARG A 101 15.10 -16.46 -13.77
N PHE A 102 14.28 -16.73 -14.77
CA PHE A 102 12.89 -17.08 -14.57
C PHE A 102 12.76 -18.48 -13.92
N HIS A 103 11.57 -18.79 -13.42
CA HIS A 103 11.27 -20.06 -12.73
C HIS A 103 11.46 -21.30 -13.61
N ASP A 104 11.40 -21.14 -14.93
CA ASP A 104 11.67 -22.18 -15.93
C ASP A 104 13.16 -22.34 -16.28
N GLY A 105 14.02 -21.50 -15.67
CA GLY A 105 15.47 -21.51 -15.89
C GLY A 105 15.94 -20.59 -17.03
N SER A 106 15.06 -19.99 -17.81
CA SER A 106 15.43 -19.05 -18.87
C SER A 106 16.04 -17.76 -18.27
N PRO A 107 16.97 -17.09 -18.97
CA PRO A 107 17.58 -15.86 -18.50
C PRO A 107 16.60 -14.69 -18.61
N PHE A 108 16.58 -13.81 -17.60
CA PHE A 108 15.94 -12.50 -17.67
C PHE A 108 16.80 -11.52 -18.46
N THR A 109 16.20 -10.77 -19.39
CA THR A 109 16.88 -9.80 -20.25
C THR A 109 16.05 -8.55 -20.45
N ALA A 110 16.64 -7.52 -21.06
CA ALA A 110 15.98 -6.28 -21.45
C ALA A 110 14.80 -6.50 -22.42
N ASP A 111 14.82 -7.56 -23.22
CA ASP A 111 13.70 -7.91 -24.11
C ASP A 111 12.41 -8.26 -23.32
N ASP A 112 12.52 -8.81 -22.12
CA ASP A 112 11.36 -9.11 -21.27
C ASP A 112 10.71 -7.81 -20.76
N VAL A 113 11.51 -6.77 -20.52
CA VAL A 113 11.00 -5.44 -20.17
C VAL A 113 10.30 -4.79 -21.36
N VAL A 114 10.89 -4.88 -22.56
CA VAL A 114 10.26 -4.40 -23.80
C VAL A 114 8.92 -5.11 -24.02
N TYR A 115 8.89 -6.43 -23.89
CA TYR A 115 7.67 -7.24 -23.96
C TYR A 115 6.63 -6.81 -22.93
N THR A 116 7.03 -6.61 -21.68
CA THR A 116 6.15 -6.18 -20.58
C THR A 116 5.44 -4.86 -20.89
N ILE A 117 6.19 -3.85 -21.35
CA ILE A 117 5.64 -2.53 -21.71
C ILE A 117 4.69 -2.64 -22.90
N ALA A 118 5.07 -3.40 -23.95
CA ALA A 118 4.24 -3.62 -25.13
C ALA A 118 2.92 -4.32 -24.73
N ARG A 119 3.00 -5.38 -23.90
CA ARG A 119 1.82 -6.09 -23.41
C ARG A 119 0.85 -5.17 -22.67
N ILE A 120 1.36 -4.31 -21.76
CA ILE A 120 0.51 -3.37 -21.01
C ILE A 120 -0.18 -2.36 -21.95
N ARG A 121 0.49 -1.89 -22.98
CA ARG A 121 -0.10 -0.98 -23.98
C ARG A 121 -1.26 -1.61 -24.74
N ASP A 122 -1.13 -2.89 -25.09
CA ASP A 122 -2.13 -3.65 -25.84
C ASP A 122 -3.23 -4.23 -24.95
N PHE A 123 -3.09 -4.11 -23.62
CA PHE A 123 -4.03 -4.67 -22.66
C PHE A 123 -5.29 -3.79 -22.55
N LEU A 124 -6.33 -4.12 -23.34
CA LEU A 124 -7.55 -3.30 -23.48
C LEU A 124 -8.63 -3.59 -22.43
N ASN A 125 -8.61 -4.76 -21.77
CA ASN A 125 -9.73 -5.29 -20.98
C ASN A 125 -9.48 -5.27 -19.46
N SER A 126 -8.72 -4.33 -18.94
CA SER A 126 -8.55 -4.20 -17.49
C SER A 126 -9.81 -3.65 -16.83
N PRO A 127 -10.47 -4.38 -15.91
CA PRO A 127 -11.72 -3.95 -15.28
C PRO A 127 -11.55 -2.84 -14.25
N SER A 128 -10.32 -2.56 -13.79
CA SER A 128 -10.04 -1.65 -12.66
C SER A 128 -8.96 -0.63 -12.96
N GLY A 129 -8.98 -0.04 -14.17
CA GLY A 129 -8.07 1.05 -14.53
C GLY A 129 -6.63 0.66 -14.79
N GLY A 130 -6.31 -0.61 -14.86
CA GLY A 130 -5.08 -1.25 -15.36
C GLY A 130 -3.75 -0.52 -15.14
N PHE A 131 -2.71 -1.10 -15.70
CA PHE A 131 -1.35 -0.53 -15.66
C PHE A 131 -1.05 0.43 -16.81
N ARG A 132 -2.02 0.65 -17.73
CA ARG A 132 -1.81 1.47 -18.92
C ARG A 132 -1.39 2.91 -18.62
N SER A 133 -1.92 3.51 -17.53
CA SER A 133 -1.54 4.85 -17.09
C SER A 133 -0.05 4.99 -16.77
N TYR A 134 0.59 3.94 -16.29
CA TYR A 134 2.02 3.94 -15.98
C TYR A 134 2.93 3.94 -17.20
N VAL A 135 2.41 3.56 -18.38
CA VAL A 135 3.18 3.46 -19.63
C VAL A 135 2.71 4.44 -20.71
N THR A 136 1.71 5.28 -20.42
CA THR A 136 1.12 6.24 -21.37
C THR A 136 2.17 7.25 -21.87
N GLU A 137 3.03 7.73 -20.98
CA GLU A 137 4.07 8.70 -21.31
C GLU A 137 5.31 8.08 -21.96
N ILE A 138 5.40 6.76 -22.04
CA ILE A 138 6.50 6.08 -22.73
C ILE A 138 6.27 6.17 -24.23
N LYS A 139 7.13 6.86 -24.95
CA LYS A 139 7.11 6.99 -26.41
C LYS A 139 7.68 5.74 -27.09
N ALA A 140 8.85 5.31 -26.66
CA ALA A 140 9.56 4.15 -27.17
C ALA A 140 10.32 3.45 -26.06
N VAL A 141 10.54 2.15 -26.25
CA VAL A 141 11.40 1.34 -25.40
C VAL A 141 12.30 0.48 -26.27
N SER A 142 13.57 0.36 -25.91
CA SER A 142 14.56 -0.44 -26.64
C SER A 142 15.52 -1.16 -25.70
N ALA A 143 16.09 -2.25 -26.20
CA ALA A 143 17.09 -3.08 -25.55
C ALA A 143 18.37 -3.04 -26.39
N PRO A 144 19.28 -2.06 -26.20
CA PRO A 144 20.51 -1.97 -26.98
C PRO A 144 21.47 -3.12 -26.68
N ASP A 145 21.37 -3.72 -25.52
CA ASP A 145 22.06 -4.95 -25.12
C ASP A 145 21.17 -5.71 -24.10
N PRO A 146 21.51 -6.97 -23.76
CA PRO A 146 20.67 -7.82 -22.89
C PRO A 146 20.42 -7.25 -21.49
N LEU A 147 21.25 -6.32 -21.00
CA LEU A 147 21.21 -5.78 -19.62
C LEU A 147 20.92 -4.27 -19.58
N THR A 148 20.53 -3.68 -20.69
CA THR A 148 20.23 -2.24 -20.76
C THR A 148 18.87 -2.01 -21.38
N VAL A 149 18.00 -1.28 -20.66
CA VAL A 149 16.73 -0.77 -21.20
C VAL A 149 16.83 0.73 -21.36
N VAL A 150 16.50 1.22 -22.55
CA VAL A 150 16.40 2.66 -22.84
C VAL A 150 14.93 2.99 -23.11
N ILE A 151 14.42 4.01 -22.44
CA ILE A 151 13.03 4.45 -22.52
C ILE A 151 12.99 5.92 -22.93
N ASP A 152 12.38 6.20 -24.08
CA ASP A 152 12.04 7.55 -24.50
C ASP A 152 10.63 7.90 -24.05
N THR A 153 10.42 9.13 -23.57
CA THR A 153 9.14 9.63 -23.09
C THR A 153 8.60 10.75 -23.98
N ASN A 154 7.28 10.99 -23.95
CA ASN A 154 6.61 12.06 -24.71
C ASN A 154 6.96 13.47 -24.20
N GLY A 155 7.43 13.57 -22.97
CA GLY A 155 7.85 14.79 -22.29
C GLY A 155 8.78 14.49 -21.13
N ASN A 156 9.05 15.47 -20.29
CA ASN A 156 9.80 15.26 -19.06
C ASN A 156 8.95 14.45 -18.06
N VAL A 157 9.40 13.25 -17.70
CA VAL A 157 8.74 12.33 -16.74
C VAL A 157 9.74 11.97 -15.62
N PRO A 158 9.97 12.88 -14.66
CA PRO A 158 11.01 12.71 -13.63
C PRO A 158 10.76 11.54 -12.68
N ASN A 159 9.50 11.11 -12.54
CA ASN A 159 9.07 10.01 -11.69
C ASN A 159 8.87 8.68 -12.43
N LEU A 160 9.40 8.54 -13.65
CA LEU A 160 9.29 7.28 -14.40
C LEU A 160 9.72 6.04 -13.60
N PRO A 161 10.81 6.08 -12.79
CA PRO A 161 11.19 4.94 -11.95
C PRO A 161 10.11 4.52 -10.94
N LEU A 162 9.32 5.46 -10.42
CA LEU A 162 8.19 5.15 -9.52
C LEU A 162 7.12 4.30 -10.24
N ALA A 163 6.82 4.56 -11.51
CA ALA A 163 5.90 3.74 -12.30
C ALA A 163 6.37 2.27 -12.35
N PHE A 164 7.67 2.05 -12.49
CA PHE A 164 8.26 0.70 -12.49
C PHE A 164 8.32 0.03 -11.11
N SER A 165 7.97 0.74 -10.04
CA SER A 165 7.74 0.12 -8.73
C SER A 165 6.36 -0.53 -8.60
N SER A 166 5.48 -0.34 -9.58
CA SER A 166 4.15 -0.96 -9.64
C SER A 166 4.05 -2.03 -10.73
N ILE A 167 4.87 -1.97 -11.78
CA ILE A 167 4.82 -2.87 -12.94
C ILE A 167 5.64 -4.14 -12.68
N PHE A 168 4.99 -5.29 -12.67
CA PHE A 168 5.66 -6.59 -12.67
C PHE A 168 6.22 -6.93 -14.06
N VAL A 169 7.45 -7.42 -14.11
CA VAL A 169 8.05 -7.91 -15.34
C VAL A 169 7.57 -9.33 -15.63
N MET A 170 7.14 -9.57 -16.84
CA MET A 170 6.72 -10.89 -17.33
C MET A 170 7.76 -11.50 -18.25
N HIS A 171 7.88 -12.80 -18.20
CA HIS A 171 8.66 -13.57 -19.16
C HIS A 171 8.07 -13.43 -20.58
N ARG A 172 8.92 -13.20 -21.56
CA ARG A 172 8.55 -13.17 -22.98
C ARG A 172 8.40 -14.60 -23.50
N PRO A 173 7.18 -15.11 -23.77
CA PRO A 173 7.02 -16.37 -24.47
C PRO A 173 7.55 -16.23 -25.91
N GLY A 174 7.83 -17.34 -26.56
CA GLY A 174 8.43 -17.35 -27.91
C GLY A 174 7.66 -16.53 -28.96
N GLN A 175 6.32 -16.45 -28.88
CA GLN A 175 5.46 -15.66 -29.76
C GLN A 175 4.21 -15.14 -29.03
N GLY A 176 3.77 -13.92 -29.38
CA GLY A 176 2.55 -13.31 -28.90
C GLY A 176 2.58 -12.82 -27.46
N PHE A 177 1.43 -12.42 -26.95
CA PHE A 177 1.22 -12.06 -25.55
C PHE A 177 0.48 -13.18 -24.82
N GLN A 178 0.99 -13.59 -23.66
CA GLN A 178 0.27 -14.51 -22.78
C GLN A 178 -1.00 -13.81 -22.27
N THR A 179 -2.15 -14.45 -22.42
CA THR A 179 -3.45 -13.89 -22.03
C THR A 179 -3.79 -14.17 -20.58
N THR A 180 -4.73 -13.38 -20.03
CA THR A 180 -5.25 -13.60 -18.68
C THR A 180 -5.95 -14.96 -18.57
N GLU A 181 -6.67 -15.35 -19.62
CA GLU A 181 -7.39 -16.63 -19.69
C GLU A 181 -6.41 -17.82 -19.63
N GLU A 182 -5.29 -17.76 -20.36
CA GLU A 182 -4.24 -18.79 -20.33
C GLU A 182 -3.64 -18.92 -18.94
N LEU A 183 -3.29 -17.78 -18.28
CA LEU A 183 -2.75 -17.77 -16.92
C LEU A 183 -3.75 -18.35 -15.90
N ASN A 184 -5.03 -18.00 -16.02
CA ASN A 184 -6.07 -18.47 -15.10
C ASN A 184 -6.53 -19.91 -15.39
N ALA A 185 -6.32 -20.42 -16.62
CA ALA A 185 -6.73 -21.77 -17.04
C ALA A 185 -5.68 -22.86 -16.74
N GLY A 186 -4.56 -22.50 -16.10
CA GLY A 186 -3.58 -23.48 -15.63
C GLY A 186 -2.21 -23.42 -16.32
N SER A 187 -1.95 -22.45 -17.20
CA SER A 187 -0.58 -22.13 -17.58
C SER A 187 0.14 -21.58 -16.34
N PRO A 188 1.15 -22.27 -15.80
CA PRO A 188 1.78 -21.81 -14.58
C PRO A 188 2.41 -20.43 -14.80
N PRO A 189 2.18 -19.48 -13.90
CA PRO A 189 2.82 -18.17 -13.97
C PRO A 189 4.33 -18.33 -13.80
N VAL A 190 5.10 -17.83 -14.76
CA VAL A 190 6.57 -17.87 -14.77
C VAL A 190 7.10 -16.47 -14.49
N GLY A 191 7.70 -16.29 -13.31
CA GLY A 191 8.33 -15.05 -12.89
C GLY A 191 9.77 -15.28 -12.45
N THR A 192 10.40 -14.22 -11.93
CA THR A 192 11.76 -14.25 -11.40
C THR A 192 11.79 -14.26 -9.86
N GLY A 193 10.62 -14.29 -9.22
CA GLY A 193 10.44 -14.06 -7.79
C GLY A 193 10.99 -15.15 -6.88
N PRO A 194 10.95 -14.89 -5.55
CA PRO A 194 11.49 -15.79 -4.52
C PRO A 194 10.70 -17.09 -4.35
N TYR A 195 9.48 -17.17 -4.87
CA TYR A 195 8.63 -18.36 -4.81
C TYR A 195 8.07 -18.73 -6.18
N LYS A 196 7.95 -20.02 -6.44
CA LYS A 196 7.36 -20.61 -7.64
C LYS A 196 5.89 -20.95 -7.38
N PHE A 197 5.06 -20.80 -8.37
CA PHE A 197 3.66 -21.22 -8.32
C PHE A 197 3.54 -22.74 -8.19
N GLU A 198 2.69 -23.18 -7.28
CA GLU A 198 2.31 -24.60 -7.13
C GLU A 198 0.86 -24.83 -7.51
N SER A 199 -0.07 -24.13 -6.85
CA SER A 199 -1.49 -24.28 -7.14
C SER A 199 -2.30 -23.05 -6.67
N TRP A 200 -3.46 -22.84 -7.30
CA TRP A 200 -4.41 -21.80 -6.95
C TRP A 200 -5.85 -22.31 -7.03
N SER A 201 -6.59 -22.25 -5.92
CA SER A 201 -8.02 -22.43 -5.83
C SER A 201 -8.65 -21.06 -5.62
N SER A 202 -9.36 -20.57 -6.62
CA SER A 202 -9.89 -19.20 -6.62
C SER A 202 -10.81 -18.95 -5.41
N GLY A 203 -10.50 -17.92 -4.64
CA GLY A 203 -11.23 -17.56 -3.43
C GLY A 203 -10.95 -18.42 -2.21
N GLU A 204 -10.04 -19.39 -2.28
CA GLU A 204 -9.70 -20.30 -1.18
C GLU A 204 -8.22 -20.25 -0.82
N THR A 205 -7.34 -20.66 -1.75
CA THR A 205 -5.91 -20.82 -1.46
C THR A 205 -5.02 -20.48 -2.64
N LEU A 206 -3.83 -19.94 -2.34
CA LEU A 206 -2.69 -19.88 -3.24
C LEU A 206 -1.52 -20.58 -2.55
N LYS A 207 -0.93 -21.60 -3.20
CA LYS A 207 0.24 -22.31 -2.71
C LYS A 207 1.45 -22.03 -3.57
N LEU A 208 2.57 -21.83 -2.91
CA LEU A 208 3.84 -21.48 -3.51
C LEU A 208 4.96 -22.33 -2.91
N THR A 209 5.92 -22.71 -3.74
CA THR A 209 7.15 -23.41 -3.32
C THR A 209 8.35 -22.47 -3.46
N ARG A 210 9.36 -22.63 -2.62
CA ARG A 210 10.56 -21.79 -2.63
C ARG A 210 11.32 -21.91 -3.95
N ASN A 211 11.80 -20.79 -4.45
CA ASN A 211 12.80 -20.72 -5.49
C ASN A 211 14.20 -20.79 -4.84
N ASP A 212 14.80 -21.98 -4.80
CA ASP A 212 16.13 -22.16 -4.18
C ASP A 212 17.26 -21.45 -4.96
N ASP A 213 17.02 -21.13 -6.25
CA ASP A 213 17.95 -20.41 -7.14
C ASP A 213 17.66 -18.90 -7.21
N TYR A 214 16.89 -18.37 -6.27
CA TYR A 214 16.53 -16.95 -6.26
C TYR A 214 17.77 -16.06 -6.13
N TRP A 215 17.92 -15.09 -7.02
CA TRP A 215 19.08 -14.19 -7.07
C TRP A 215 19.25 -13.34 -5.79
N GLY A 216 18.15 -13.03 -5.09
CA GLY A 216 18.14 -12.26 -3.85
C GLY A 216 18.50 -13.05 -2.59
N GLY A 217 18.92 -14.31 -2.75
CA GLY A 217 19.22 -15.24 -1.67
C GLY A 217 18.05 -16.17 -1.36
N ARG A 218 18.39 -17.28 -0.72
CA ARG A 218 17.42 -18.34 -0.43
C ARG A 218 16.33 -17.87 0.53
N PRO A 219 15.03 -17.89 0.14
CA PRO A 219 13.94 -17.54 1.03
C PRO A 219 13.87 -18.43 2.28
N ALA A 220 13.44 -17.86 3.41
CA ALA A 220 13.47 -18.55 4.69
C ALA A 220 12.48 -19.74 4.77
N TRP A 221 11.31 -19.61 4.17
CA TRP A 221 10.27 -20.63 4.17
C TRP A 221 10.34 -21.48 2.92
N SER A 222 10.16 -22.79 3.06
CA SER A 222 10.19 -23.71 1.91
C SER A 222 8.89 -23.73 1.12
N GLU A 223 7.79 -23.45 1.80
CA GLU A 223 6.45 -23.40 1.23
C GLU A 223 5.70 -22.20 1.83
N VAL A 224 4.80 -21.61 1.04
CA VAL A 224 3.91 -20.54 1.49
C VAL A 224 2.50 -20.87 1.04
N THR A 225 1.57 -20.93 2.00
CA THR A 225 0.16 -21.11 1.73
C THR A 225 -0.61 -19.86 2.15
N PHE A 226 -1.15 -19.13 1.19
CA PHE A 226 -2.14 -18.10 1.45
C PHE A 226 -3.52 -18.74 1.56
N ARG A 227 -4.22 -18.47 2.67
CA ARG A 227 -5.60 -18.89 2.91
C ARG A 227 -6.49 -17.65 2.87
N ILE A 228 -7.45 -17.63 1.98
CA ILE A 228 -8.42 -16.54 1.87
C ILE A 228 -9.49 -16.72 2.94
N ILE A 229 -9.49 -15.87 3.95
CA ILE A 229 -10.46 -15.89 5.05
C ILE A 229 -11.08 -14.50 5.17
N GLU A 230 -12.13 -14.24 4.40
CA GLU A 230 -12.77 -12.92 4.31
C GLU A 230 -13.42 -12.50 5.64
N ASN A 231 -14.00 -13.45 6.38
CA ASN A 231 -14.64 -13.17 7.67
C ASN A 231 -13.60 -12.81 8.74
N PRO A 232 -13.64 -11.59 9.33
CA PRO A 232 -12.64 -11.17 10.32
C PRO A 232 -12.58 -12.06 11.56
N ALA A 233 -13.73 -12.52 12.08
CA ALA A 233 -13.76 -13.36 13.28
C ALA A 233 -13.15 -14.75 13.00
N ALA A 234 -13.40 -15.34 11.83
CA ALA A 234 -12.78 -16.59 11.41
C ALA A 234 -11.25 -16.43 11.25
N ARG A 235 -10.79 -15.30 10.72
CA ARG A 235 -9.36 -14.99 10.56
C ARG A 235 -8.65 -14.85 11.91
N VAL A 236 -9.28 -14.13 12.86
CA VAL A 236 -8.82 -14.03 14.25
C VAL A 236 -8.78 -15.41 14.93
N ALA A 237 -9.81 -16.24 14.73
CA ALA A 237 -9.85 -17.59 15.30
C ALA A 237 -8.72 -18.48 14.73
N ALA A 238 -8.48 -18.45 13.41
CA ALA A 238 -7.43 -19.24 12.77
C ALA A 238 -6.03 -18.87 13.29
N LEU A 239 -5.76 -17.59 13.57
CA LEU A 239 -4.52 -17.17 14.23
C LEU A 239 -4.45 -17.65 15.67
N ALA A 240 -5.53 -17.50 16.43
CA ALA A 240 -5.58 -17.87 17.85
C ALA A 240 -5.45 -19.38 18.09
N THR A 241 -5.86 -20.24 17.15
CA THR A 241 -5.71 -21.70 17.19
C THR A 241 -4.39 -22.20 16.62
N GLY A 242 -3.62 -21.34 15.93
CA GLY A 242 -2.40 -21.72 15.23
C GLY A 242 -2.65 -22.41 13.88
N ASP A 243 -3.86 -22.31 13.33
CA ASP A 243 -4.17 -22.80 11.99
C ASP A 243 -3.47 -21.98 10.89
N VAL A 244 -3.10 -20.75 11.22
CA VAL A 244 -2.26 -19.86 10.41
C VAL A 244 -1.18 -19.23 11.28
N ASP A 245 -0.06 -18.86 10.64
CA ASP A 245 1.10 -18.26 11.29
C ASP A 245 1.07 -16.73 11.24
N VAL A 246 0.40 -16.18 10.21
CA VAL A 246 0.20 -14.74 10.00
C VAL A 246 -1.26 -14.49 9.64
N ALA A 247 -1.84 -13.43 10.17
CA ALA A 247 -3.17 -12.98 9.76
C ALA A 247 -3.18 -11.46 9.53
N ASP A 248 -3.58 -11.03 8.34
CA ASP A 248 -3.74 -9.61 8.00
C ASP A 248 -5.09 -9.04 8.49
N ALA A 249 -5.23 -7.72 8.36
CA ALA A 249 -6.47 -6.99 8.62
C ALA A 249 -7.17 -7.42 9.92
N ILE A 250 -6.39 -7.53 11.00
CA ILE A 250 -6.92 -7.82 12.33
C ILE A 250 -7.79 -6.63 12.78
N PRO A 251 -9.06 -6.86 13.18
CA PRO A 251 -9.87 -5.78 13.74
C PRO A 251 -9.25 -5.23 15.03
N ALA A 252 -9.22 -3.91 15.17
CA ALA A 252 -8.63 -3.25 16.34
C ALA A 252 -9.22 -3.76 17.68
N ARG A 253 -10.53 -4.04 17.71
CA ARG A 253 -11.24 -4.58 18.89
C ARG A 253 -10.74 -5.96 19.33
N ASP A 254 -10.14 -6.75 18.45
CA ASP A 254 -9.71 -8.12 18.74
C ASP A 254 -8.24 -8.19 19.19
N VAL A 255 -7.49 -7.09 19.05
CA VAL A 255 -6.05 -7.03 19.33
C VAL A 255 -5.73 -7.37 20.78
N ALA A 256 -6.47 -6.83 21.75
CA ALA A 256 -6.23 -7.10 23.16
C ALA A 256 -6.38 -8.59 23.49
N SER A 257 -7.43 -9.23 22.97
CA SER A 257 -7.68 -10.66 23.16
C SER A 257 -6.60 -11.54 22.53
N LEU A 258 -6.14 -11.19 21.32
CA LEU A 258 -5.06 -11.92 20.64
C LEU A 258 -3.74 -11.81 21.40
N LYS A 259 -3.38 -10.61 21.90
CA LYS A 259 -2.17 -10.41 22.73
C LYS A 259 -2.22 -11.23 24.01
N GLN A 260 -3.38 -11.31 24.68
CA GLN A 260 -3.57 -12.16 25.86
C GLN A 260 -3.39 -13.65 25.57
N ARG A 261 -3.64 -14.09 24.34
CA ARG A 261 -3.43 -15.46 23.87
C ARG A 261 -2.02 -15.72 23.33
N GLY A 262 -1.10 -14.74 23.45
CA GLY A 262 0.29 -14.88 23.05
C GLY A 262 0.60 -14.51 21.61
N ALA A 263 -0.37 -14.00 20.84
CA ALA A 263 -0.09 -13.49 19.51
C ALA A 263 0.68 -12.16 19.57
N ARG A 264 1.72 -12.03 18.75
CA ARG A 264 2.39 -10.75 18.51
C ARG A 264 1.57 -9.95 17.50
N ILE A 265 1.31 -8.67 17.80
CA ILE A 265 0.55 -7.78 16.93
C ILE A 265 1.41 -6.59 16.58
N GLU A 266 1.55 -6.34 15.29
CA GLU A 266 2.23 -5.16 14.76
C GLU A 266 1.26 -4.33 13.91
N SER A 267 1.57 -3.03 13.78
CA SER A 267 0.76 -2.13 12.98
C SER A 267 1.61 -1.02 12.38
N VAL A 268 1.22 -0.56 11.19
CA VAL A 268 1.83 0.57 10.48
C VAL A 268 0.76 1.49 9.94
N SER A 269 1.03 2.80 9.95
CA SER A 269 0.16 3.79 9.32
C SER A 269 0.05 3.51 7.82
N ALA A 270 -1.18 3.39 7.33
CA ALA A 270 -1.44 3.14 5.92
C ALA A 270 -1.06 4.37 5.07
N ALA A 271 -0.44 4.14 3.90
CA ALA A 271 -0.26 5.15 2.86
C ALA A 271 -1.61 5.51 2.20
N ARG A 272 -2.56 5.88 3.04
CA ARG A 272 -3.95 6.19 2.72
C ARG A 272 -4.45 7.27 3.66
N VAL A 273 -5.26 8.20 3.14
CA VAL A 273 -5.96 9.20 3.96
C VAL A 273 -7.46 8.98 3.88
N ASN A 274 -8.15 9.11 5.03
CA ASN A 274 -9.58 9.33 5.09
C ASN A 274 -9.84 10.81 5.36
N PHE A 275 -10.81 11.39 4.66
CA PHE A 275 -11.03 12.84 4.63
C PHE A 275 -12.49 13.20 4.41
N LEU A 276 -12.82 14.45 4.70
CA LEU A 276 -14.04 15.10 4.23
C LEU A 276 -13.72 15.97 3.03
N GLN A 277 -14.57 15.92 2.02
CA GLN A 277 -14.50 16.78 0.84
C GLN A 277 -15.83 17.49 0.65
N PHE A 278 -15.79 18.69 0.09
CA PHE A 278 -16.93 19.59 -0.13
C PHE A 278 -17.00 20.01 -1.58
N ASP A 279 -18.20 20.22 -2.09
CA ASP A 279 -18.35 20.98 -3.33
C ASP A 279 -18.14 22.48 -3.03
N VAL A 280 -17.09 23.04 -3.60
CA VAL A 280 -16.72 24.44 -3.37
C VAL A 280 -17.01 25.36 -4.57
N GLU A 281 -17.67 24.83 -5.62
CA GLU A 281 -17.90 25.58 -6.88
C GLU A 281 -19.35 26.03 -7.03
N ARG A 282 -20.32 25.14 -6.85
CA ARG A 282 -21.75 25.45 -7.10
C ARG A 282 -22.28 26.56 -6.16
N GLU A 283 -23.24 27.36 -6.66
CA GLU A 283 -23.83 28.45 -5.87
C GLU A 283 -24.75 27.94 -4.77
N THR A 284 -25.46 26.84 -5.00
CA THR A 284 -26.32 26.17 -4.02
C THR A 284 -26.09 24.69 -4.05
N LEU A 285 -26.29 24.03 -2.93
CA LEU A 285 -25.97 22.60 -2.76
C LEU A 285 -27.17 21.80 -2.26
N PRO A 286 -27.35 20.54 -2.69
CA PRO A 286 -28.37 19.67 -2.15
C PRO A 286 -28.16 19.41 -0.66
N GLY A 287 -29.22 19.49 0.14
CA GLY A 287 -29.16 19.19 1.57
C GLY A 287 -28.39 20.22 2.42
N VAL A 288 -28.12 21.41 1.88
CA VAL A 288 -27.58 22.56 2.63
C VAL A 288 -28.65 23.63 2.79
N THR A 289 -29.05 23.90 4.04
CA THR A 289 -30.13 24.82 4.36
C THR A 289 -29.81 25.67 5.60
N SER A 290 -30.53 26.77 5.78
CA SER A 290 -30.57 27.51 7.05
C SER A 290 -31.16 26.62 8.15
N LYS A 291 -31.13 27.10 9.39
CA LYS A 291 -31.79 26.43 10.52
C LYS A 291 -33.30 26.34 10.38
N SER A 292 -33.92 27.23 9.61
CA SER A 292 -35.35 27.19 9.28
C SER A 292 -35.70 26.27 8.11
N GLY A 293 -34.69 25.67 7.45
CA GLY A 293 -34.88 24.76 6.30
C GLY A 293 -34.89 25.49 4.95
N GLU A 294 -34.62 26.77 4.89
CA GLU A 294 -34.53 27.51 3.63
C GLU A 294 -33.19 27.23 2.92
N GLN A 295 -33.21 27.19 1.59
CA GLN A 295 -32.01 27.08 0.78
C GLN A 295 -31.09 28.28 1.01
N ILE A 296 -29.81 28.05 1.24
CA ILE A 296 -28.80 29.08 1.42
C ILE A 296 -27.69 28.98 0.35
N PRO A 297 -26.95 30.08 0.11
CA PRO A 297 -25.73 30.01 -0.71
C PRO A 297 -24.74 28.99 -0.13
N ASN A 298 -23.96 28.40 -1.03
CA ASN A 298 -22.97 27.39 -0.67
C ASN A 298 -21.97 27.92 0.38
N PRO A 299 -22.02 27.45 1.63
CA PRO A 299 -21.12 27.91 2.68
C PRO A 299 -19.68 27.47 2.46
N PHE A 300 -19.45 26.35 1.74
CA PHE A 300 -18.12 25.76 1.54
C PHE A 300 -17.26 26.54 0.54
N LYS A 301 -17.83 27.49 -0.23
CA LYS A 301 -17.05 28.44 -1.03
C LYS A 301 -16.20 29.36 -0.15
N ASN A 302 -16.64 29.61 1.08
CA ASN A 302 -15.91 30.49 2.01
C ASN A 302 -14.83 29.66 2.78
N PRO A 303 -13.53 29.98 2.62
CA PRO A 303 -12.45 29.26 3.32
C PRO A 303 -12.56 29.37 4.86
N LEU A 304 -13.19 30.43 5.42
CA LEU A 304 -13.39 30.51 6.86
C LEU A 304 -14.35 29.42 7.37
N VAL A 305 -15.36 29.05 6.58
CA VAL A 305 -16.26 27.93 6.91
C VAL A 305 -15.51 26.62 6.91
N ARG A 306 -14.72 26.35 5.85
CA ARG A 306 -13.93 25.11 5.76
C ARG A 306 -12.95 25.01 6.93
N ARG A 307 -12.28 26.12 7.27
CA ARG A 307 -11.37 26.18 8.42
C ARG A 307 -12.11 25.97 9.76
N ALA A 308 -13.29 26.56 9.95
CA ALA A 308 -14.10 26.34 11.14
C ALA A 308 -14.49 24.87 11.32
N LEU A 309 -14.93 24.22 10.24
CA LEU A 309 -15.27 22.79 10.25
C LEU A 309 -14.05 21.91 10.53
N ALA A 310 -12.90 22.23 9.93
CA ALA A 310 -11.64 21.49 10.19
C ALA A 310 -11.21 21.63 11.66
N MET A 311 -11.30 22.82 12.23
CA MET A 311 -10.95 23.13 13.63
C MET A 311 -11.92 22.47 14.62
N ALA A 312 -13.19 22.32 14.25
CA ALA A 312 -14.18 21.65 15.08
C ALA A 312 -14.17 20.12 14.96
N THR A 313 -13.41 19.56 14.02
CA THR A 313 -13.35 18.10 13.82
C THR A 313 -12.41 17.46 14.85
N ASP A 314 -12.99 16.68 15.76
CA ASP A 314 -12.23 15.97 16.81
C ASP A 314 -11.59 14.68 16.26
N ARG A 315 -10.35 14.82 15.80
CA ARG A 315 -9.56 13.70 15.28
C ARG A 315 -9.13 12.72 16.38
N GLY A 316 -9.00 13.21 17.61
CA GLY A 316 -8.68 12.38 18.78
C GLY A 316 -9.77 11.34 19.03
N ILE A 317 -11.05 11.73 19.02
CA ILE A 317 -12.18 10.78 19.14
C ILE A 317 -12.16 9.77 17.99
N LEU A 318 -11.89 10.21 16.75
CA LEU A 318 -11.83 9.29 15.61
C LEU A 318 -10.74 8.22 15.80
N VAL A 319 -9.55 8.61 16.23
CA VAL A 319 -8.42 7.71 16.44
C VAL A 319 -8.61 6.85 17.69
N ASP A 320 -8.90 7.46 18.84
CA ASP A 320 -8.85 6.76 20.14
C ASP A 320 -10.07 5.89 20.39
N LYS A 321 -11.27 6.36 19.99
CA LYS A 321 -12.52 5.67 20.28
C LYS A 321 -13.01 4.80 19.13
N ILE A 322 -12.94 5.30 17.89
CA ILE A 322 -13.47 4.57 16.74
C ILE A 322 -12.43 3.58 16.22
N LEU A 323 -11.16 4.01 16.08
CA LEU A 323 -10.08 3.15 15.62
C LEU A 323 -9.34 2.45 16.78
N ALA A 324 -9.79 2.61 18.02
CA ALA A 324 -9.19 2.00 19.22
C ALA A 324 -7.66 2.23 19.33
N GLY A 325 -7.18 3.41 18.92
CA GLY A 325 -5.77 3.78 18.88
C GLY A 325 -5.00 3.28 17.64
N TYR A 326 -5.65 2.53 16.74
CA TYR A 326 -5.02 2.05 15.50
C TYR A 326 -5.26 3.00 14.32
N GLY A 327 -4.83 4.23 14.50
CA GLY A 327 -4.85 5.30 13.53
C GLY A 327 -3.91 6.43 13.94
N THR A 328 -3.61 7.29 12.99
CA THR A 328 -2.87 8.54 13.20
C THR A 328 -3.73 9.69 12.72
N ALA A 329 -3.95 10.72 13.56
CA ALA A 329 -4.68 11.92 13.17
C ALA A 329 -4.02 12.57 11.96
N ALA A 330 -4.79 12.80 10.89
CA ALA A 330 -4.27 13.33 9.64
C ALA A 330 -4.46 14.84 9.54
N THR A 331 -3.43 15.52 9.03
CA THR A 331 -3.42 16.94 8.70
C THR A 331 -3.08 17.20 7.24
N GLN A 332 -2.69 16.15 6.53
CA GLN A 332 -2.30 16.16 5.13
C GLN A 332 -2.72 14.85 4.45
N VAL A 333 -2.53 14.77 3.13
CA VAL A 333 -3.02 13.64 2.32
C VAL A 333 -2.20 12.36 2.45
N PHE A 334 -1.04 12.43 3.08
CA PHE A 334 -0.12 11.30 3.23
C PHE A 334 0.43 11.25 4.66
N PRO A 335 0.76 10.06 5.22
CA PRO A 335 1.31 9.96 6.57
C PRO A 335 2.60 10.78 6.72
N GLY A 336 2.68 11.57 7.78
CA GLY A 336 3.86 12.38 8.07
C GLY A 336 5.13 11.54 8.24
N GLY A 337 6.27 12.08 7.79
CA GLY A 337 7.58 11.40 7.82
C GLY A 337 7.89 10.56 6.60
N LEU A 338 6.93 10.37 5.68
CA LEU A 338 7.18 9.78 4.37
C LEU A 338 7.70 10.83 3.36
N PRO A 339 8.34 10.41 2.25
CA PRO A 339 8.88 11.35 1.26
C PRO A 339 7.84 12.37 0.76
N GLY A 340 8.22 13.62 0.67
CA GLY A 340 7.38 14.72 0.18
C GLY A 340 6.32 15.23 1.14
N THR A 341 6.23 14.72 2.37
CA THR A 341 5.26 15.20 3.38
C THR A 341 5.78 16.39 4.17
N SER A 342 4.88 17.26 4.61
CA SER A 342 5.21 18.41 5.46
C SER A 342 5.42 18.00 6.92
N SER A 343 6.42 18.58 7.56
CA SER A 343 6.64 18.51 9.00
C SER A 343 5.95 19.65 9.78
N ASN A 344 5.39 20.65 9.08
CA ASN A 344 4.78 21.84 9.69
C ASN A 344 3.33 21.58 10.12
N LEU A 345 2.63 20.69 9.40
CA LEU A 345 1.23 20.38 9.64
C LEU A 345 1.10 19.39 10.80
N LYS A 346 0.52 19.85 11.90
CA LYS A 346 0.29 19.05 13.11
C LYS A 346 -1.18 18.98 13.45
N ALA A 347 -1.62 17.83 13.96
CA ALA A 347 -2.97 17.70 14.50
C ALA A 347 -3.08 18.50 15.80
N GLU A 348 -4.15 19.27 15.90
CA GLU A 348 -4.51 20.06 17.08
C GLU A 348 -5.81 19.54 17.65
N ASP A 349 -6.01 19.76 18.94
CA ASP A 349 -7.28 19.51 19.60
C ASP A 349 -8.35 20.46 19.05
N PRO A 350 -9.62 20.06 19.04
CA PRO A 350 -10.69 20.90 18.52
C PRO A 350 -10.86 22.19 19.34
N ASN A 351 -10.92 23.33 18.64
CA ASN A 351 -11.20 24.64 19.23
C ASN A 351 -12.58 25.13 18.78
N TYR A 352 -13.62 24.78 19.55
CA TYR A 352 -15.01 25.06 19.19
C TYR A 352 -15.37 26.56 19.29
N ASP A 353 -14.72 27.30 20.19
CA ASP A 353 -15.02 28.74 20.37
C ASP A 353 -14.47 29.56 19.20
N GLU A 354 -13.25 29.31 18.79
CA GLU A 354 -12.67 29.92 17.59
C GLU A 354 -13.39 29.49 16.31
N ALA A 355 -13.78 28.21 16.21
CA ALA A 355 -14.57 27.71 15.08
C ALA A 355 -15.92 28.44 14.95
N LYS A 356 -16.63 28.71 16.07
CA LYS A 356 -17.86 29.55 16.08
C LYS A 356 -17.57 30.96 15.65
N ALA A 357 -16.48 31.57 16.13
CA ALA A 357 -16.09 32.92 15.74
C ALA A 357 -15.82 33.00 14.22
N LEU A 358 -15.17 32.00 13.64
CA LEU A 358 -14.96 31.92 12.19
C LEU A 358 -16.27 31.78 11.42
N LEU A 359 -17.21 30.92 11.88
CA LEU A 359 -18.55 30.83 11.26
C LEU A 359 -19.32 32.13 11.33
N THR A 360 -19.27 32.83 12.47
CA THR A 360 -19.89 34.16 12.63
C THR A 360 -19.30 35.17 11.64
N LYS A 361 -17.97 35.21 11.53
CA LYS A 361 -17.25 36.07 10.55
C LYS A 361 -17.59 35.72 9.11
N ALA A 362 -17.86 34.43 8.84
CA ALA A 362 -18.27 33.94 7.53
C ALA A 362 -19.75 34.25 7.18
N GLY A 363 -20.53 34.79 8.09
CA GLY A 363 -21.96 35.11 7.90
C GLY A 363 -22.93 34.02 8.38
N PHE A 364 -22.44 33.04 9.13
CA PHE A 364 -23.22 31.89 9.65
C PHE A 364 -23.20 31.85 11.20
N PRO A 365 -23.62 32.90 11.92
CA PRO A 365 -23.55 32.98 13.40
C PRO A 365 -24.37 31.89 14.10
N ASN A 366 -25.42 31.38 13.46
CA ASN A 366 -26.28 30.31 13.97
C ASN A 366 -25.95 28.95 13.35
N GLY A 367 -24.91 28.86 12.52
CA GLY A 367 -24.59 27.70 11.74
C GLY A 367 -25.60 27.44 10.61
N PHE A 368 -25.64 26.17 10.14
CA PHE A 368 -26.51 25.72 9.04
C PHE A 368 -26.77 24.21 9.16
N ASN A 369 -27.64 23.68 8.30
CA ASN A 369 -27.85 22.24 8.18
C ASN A 369 -27.12 21.70 6.96
N VAL A 370 -26.61 20.47 7.03
CA VAL A 370 -25.93 19.80 5.92
C VAL A 370 -26.13 18.29 5.98
N VAL A 371 -26.30 17.66 4.82
CA VAL A 371 -26.21 16.19 4.67
C VAL A 371 -24.74 15.83 4.44
N LEU A 372 -24.18 14.98 5.33
CA LEU A 372 -22.84 14.42 5.18
C LEU A 372 -22.95 12.97 4.71
N ALA A 373 -22.62 12.74 3.45
CA ALA A 373 -22.68 11.42 2.84
C ALA A 373 -21.38 10.63 3.09
N GLY A 374 -21.48 9.28 3.12
CA GLY A 374 -20.31 8.42 3.16
C GLY A 374 -20.62 7.02 2.70
N PRO A 375 -19.59 6.18 2.46
CA PRO A 375 -19.78 4.77 2.19
C PRO A 375 -20.11 4.01 3.49
N ALA A 376 -20.72 2.82 3.35
CA ALA A 376 -21.00 1.89 4.42
C ALA A 376 -20.07 0.69 4.33
N GLY A 377 -19.25 0.45 5.36
CA GLY A 377 -18.39 -0.73 5.48
C GLY A 377 -17.22 -0.79 4.48
N ARG A 378 -16.82 0.35 3.93
CA ARG A 378 -15.66 0.46 3.03
C ARG A 378 -14.34 0.68 3.77
N TYR A 379 -14.39 1.47 4.84
CA TYR A 379 -13.23 1.84 5.66
C TYR A 379 -13.48 1.45 7.12
N PRO A 380 -12.41 1.18 7.90
CA PRO A 380 -12.57 0.95 9.34
C PRO A 380 -13.29 2.12 10.00
N GLY A 381 -14.42 1.86 10.63
CA GLY A 381 -15.17 2.85 11.40
C GLY A 381 -15.82 3.98 10.59
N ASP A 382 -16.10 3.79 9.30
CA ASP A 382 -16.67 4.85 8.44
C ASP A 382 -18.02 5.36 8.94
N GLY A 383 -18.96 4.48 9.31
CA GLY A 383 -20.26 4.85 9.84
C GLY A 383 -20.19 5.60 11.17
N GLU A 384 -19.37 5.10 12.09
CA GLU A 384 -19.13 5.71 13.40
C GLU A 384 -18.43 7.07 13.28
N SER A 385 -17.52 7.20 12.29
CA SER A 385 -16.83 8.47 12.00
C SER A 385 -17.82 9.55 11.54
N LEU A 386 -18.78 9.22 10.68
CA LEU A 386 -19.83 10.16 10.26
C LEU A 386 -20.63 10.67 11.47
N GLN A 387 -20.98 9.79 12.42
CA GLN A 387 -21.72 10.18 13.63
C GLN A 387 -20.87 11.05 14.57
N ALA A 388 -19.59 10.72 14.76
CA ALA A 388 -18.69 11.50 15.60
C ALA A 388 -18.46 12.92 15.03
N ILE A 389 -18.31 13.04 13.69
CA ILE A 389 -18.19 14.33 13.01
C ILE A 389 -19.48 15.14 13.19
N ALA A 390 -20.65 14.52 13.05
CA ALA A 390 -21.94 15.18 13.27
C ALA A 390 -22.03 15.76 14.69
N GLN A 391 -21.63 15.00 15.70
CA GLN A 391 -21.60 15.47 17.09
C GLN A 391 -20.59 16.60 17.31
N SER A 392 -19.40 16.53 16.72
CA SER A 392 -18.39 17.59 16.80
C SER A 392 -18.88 18.90 16.19
N TRP A 393 -19.46 18.86 14.99
CA TRP A 393 -19.94 20.05 14.29
C TRP A 393 -21.21 20.63 14.89
N ALA A 394 -22.06 19.82 15.54
CA ALA A 394 -23.20 20.31 16.29
C ALA A 394 -22.80 21.31 17.37
N ARG A 395 -21.61 21.16 17.98
CA ARG A 395 -21.06 22.07 19.01
C ARG A 395 -20.80 23.48 18.49
N ILE A 396 -20.63 23.65 17.18
CA ILE A 396 -20.44 24.95 16.52
C ILE A 396 -21.68 25.43 15.77
N GLY A 397 -22.83 24.76 15.97
CA GLY A 397 -24.10 25.16 15.36
C GLY A 397 -24.35 24.51 13.98
N VAL A 398 -23.47 23.68 13.44
CA VAL A 398 -23.70 22.99 12.17
C VAL A 398 -24.42 21.68 12.44
N ALA A 399 -25.68 21.57 12.01
CA ALA A 399 -26.46 20.36 12.15
C ALA A 399 -26.21 19.43 10.96
N VAL A 400 -25.60 18.29 11.23
CA VAL A 400 -25.26 17.29 10.23
C VAL A 400 -26.27 16.16 10.25
N GLN A 401 -26.76 15.80 9.07
CA GLN A 401 -27.49 14.54 8.84
C GLN A 401 -26.52 13.52 8.20
N PRO A 402 -25.93 12.61 8.99
CA PRO A 402 -25.04 11.59 8.44
C PRO A 402 -25.84 10.56 7.67
N THR A 403 -25.40 10.25 6.44
CA THR A 403 -26.08 9.29 5.55
C THR A 403 -25.06 8.37 4.91
N ALA A 404 -25.17 7.07 5.18
CA ALA A 404 -24.27 6.05 4.64
C ALA A 404 -24.92 5.29 3.48
N PHE A 405 -24.14 4.97 2.44
CA PHE A 405 -24.59 4.25 1.24
C PHE A 405 -23.70 3.04 0.96
N PRO A 406 -24.21 1.97 0.35
CA PRO A 406 -23.36 0.94 -0.26
C PRO A 406 -22.35 1.61 -1.19
N PHE A 407 -21.10 1.12 -1.19
CA PHE A 407 -19.97 1.81 -1.85
C PHE A 407 -20.21 2.11 -3.35
N SER A 408 -20.82 1.19 -4.10
CA SER A 408 -21.15 1.41 -5.51
C SER A 408 -22.14 2.56 -5.71
N VAL A 409 -23.21 2.60 -4.88
CA VAL A 409 -24.21 3.68 -4.89
C VAL A 409 -23.59 5.01 -4.49
N PHE A 410 -22.75 5.00 -3.45
CA PHE A 410 -22.01 6.19 -3.01
C PHE A 410 -21.16 6.77 -4.14
N ASN A 411 -20.38 5.93 -4.84
CA ASN A 411 -19.51 6.38 -5.92
C ASN A 411 -20.31 6.98 -7.10
N THR A 412 -21.40 6.35 -7.51
CA THR A 412 -22.26 6.87 -8.57
C THR A 412 -22.83 8.23 -8.20
N LYS A 413 -23.42 8.35 -7.00
CA LYS A 413 -24.02 9.60 -6.51
C LYS A 413 -22.98 10.72 -6.35
N ARG A 414 -21.79 10.40 -5.84
CA ARG A 414 -20.68 11.35 -5.73
C ARG A 414 -20.25 11.87 -7.11
N ALA A 415 -20.10 10.98 -8.07
CA ALA A 415 -19.71 11.35 -9.45
C ALA A 415 -20.80 12.19 -10.16
N SER A 416 -22.08 11.96 -9.82
CA SER A 416 -23.21 12.77 -10.34
C SER A 416 -23.40 14.11 -9.63
N GLY A 417 -22.59 14.41 -8.58
CA GLY A 417 -22.71 15.67 -7.84
C GLY A 417 -23.91 15.72 -6.89
N ASP A 418 -24.45 14.57 -6.46
CA ASP A 418 -25.63 14.50 -5.58
C ASP A 418 -25.31 14.93 -4.13
N PHE A 419 -24.04 15.12 -3.78
CA PHE A 419 -23.61 15.45 -2.43
C PHE A 419 -23.03 16.86 -2.34
N ALA A 420 -23.27 17.51 -1.19
CA ALA A 420 -22.66 18.78 -0.81
C ALA A 420 -21.35 18.57 -0.04
N ALA A 421 -21.35 17.56 0.81
CA ALA A 421 -20.24 17.17 1.66
C ALA A 421 -20.21 15.65 1.77
N TRP A 422 -19.01 15.05 1.75
CA TRP A 422 -18.88 13.60 1.89
C TRP A 422 -17.59 13.18 2.56
N TYR A 423 -17.68 12.01 3.20
CA TYR A 423 -16.54 11.29 3.73
C TYR A 423 -15.98 10.36 2.64
N GLY A 424 -14.67 10.39 2.43
CA GLY A 424 -13.99 9.57 1.45
C GLY A 424 -12.64 9.07 1.95
N GLY A 425 -11.96 8.33 1.09
CA GLY A 425 -10.59 7.87 1.33
C GLY A 425 -9.89 7.55 0.03
N THR A 426 -8.58 7.82 -0.02
CA THR A 426 -7.71 7.50 -1.16
C THR A 426 -6.34 7.05 -0.68
N SER A 427 -5.62 6.34 -1.55
CA SER A 427 -4.24 5.88 -1.34
C SER A 427 -3.43 6.14 -2.60
N GLY A 428 -2.11 6.18 -2.48
CA GLY A 428 -1.19 6.31 -3.59
C GLY A 428 0.19 5.77 -3.26
N GLU A 429 1.03 5.72 -4.27
CA GLU A 429 2.42 5.31 -4.17
C GLU A 429 3.31 6.43 -3.62
N ALA A 430 2.89 7.68 -3.80
CA ALA A 430 3.59 8.88 -3.35
C ALA A 430 2.61 10.03 -3.07
N VAL A 431 3.07 11.06 -2.36
CA VAL A 431 2.24 12.21 -1.95
C VAL A 431 1.74 13.00 -3.16
N ASP A 432 2.57 13.22 -4.16
CA ASP A 432 2.24 13.95 -5.38
C ASP A 432 1.09 13.30 -6.17
N ILE A 433 1.05 11.97 -6.23
CA ILE A 433 -0.05 11.23 -6.89
C ILE A 433 -1.39 11.58 -6.24
N ILE A 434 -1.43 11.65 -4.89
CA ILE A 434 -2.66 11.99 -4.19
C ILE A 434 -2.98 13.49 -4.33
N LEU A 435 -1.98 14.37 -4.22
CA LEU A 435 -2.16 15.82 -4.44
C LEU A 435 -2.72 16.10 -5.83
N HIS A 436 -2.13 15.47 -6.85
CA HIS A 436 -2.53 15.58 -8.25
C HIS A 436 -3.96 15.09 -8.50
N ALA A 437 -4.30 13.91 -7.98
CA ALA A 437 -5.62 13.32 -8.19
C ALA A 437 -6.73 14.03 -7.39
N LEU A 438 -6.46 14.44 -6.15
CA LEU A 438 -7.48 14.89 -5.20
C LEU A 438 -7.63 16.41 -5.13
N LEU A 439 -6.54 17.17 -5.31
CA LEU A 439 -6.50 18.61 -5.04
C LEU A 439 -6.13 19.49 -6.24
N ALA A 440 -5.45 18.96 -7.26
CA ALA A 440 -5.19 19.73 -8.47
C ALA A 440 -6.50 20.09 -9.20
N SER A 441 -6.50 21.22 -9.89
CA SER A 441 -7.65 21.67 -10.68
C SER A 441 -8.05 20.61 -11.71
N PRO A 442 -9.35 20.23 -11.78
CA PRO A 442 -9.80 19.20 -12.72
C PRO A 442 -9.50 19.58 -14.18
N ASN A 443 -8.78 18.73 -14.87
CA ASN A 443 -8.51 18.82 -16.30
C ASN A 443 -8.44 17.41 -16.91
N PRO A 444 -9.53 16.93 -17.56
CA PRO A 444 -9.60 15.59 -18.14
C PRO A 444 -8.53 15.31 -19.20
N GLU A 445 -8.11 16.33 -19.97
CA GLU A 445 -7.10 16.19 -21.02
C GLU A 445 -5.71 15.91 -20.44
N ARG A 446 -5.43 16.45 -19.25
CA ARG A 446 -4.17 16.23 -18.53
C ARG A 446 -4.26 15.16 -17.46
N GLY A 447 -5.45 14.61 -17.20
CA GLY A 447 -5.69 13.62 -16.15
C GLY A 447 -5.60 14.19 -14.73
N THR A 448 -5.55 15.53 -14.54
CA THR A 448 -5.48 16.15 -13.22
C THR A 448 -6.85 16.19 -12.55
N GLY A 449 -6.89 16.13 -11.22
CA GLY A 449 -8.11 16.28 -10.44
C GLY A 449 -9.13 15.16 -10.60
N ALA A 450 -8.70 13.94 -10.97
CA ALA A 450 -9.59 12.79 -11.21
C ALA A 450 -10.45 12.40 -9.98
N LEU A 451 -10.02 12.73 -8.77
CA LEU A 451 -10.74 12.54 -7.51
C LEU A 451 -11.22 13.86 -6.88
N ASN A 452 -11.00 14.98 -7.58
CA ASN A 452 -11.42 16.30 -7.11
C ASN A 452 -12.90 16.55 -7.48
N PHE A 453 -13.79 15.73 -6.93
CA PHE A 453 -15.26 15.88 -7.12
C PHE A 453 -15.82 17.13 -6.44
N GLY A 454 -15.02 17.79 -5.59
CA GLY A 454 -15.35 19.06 -4.93
C GLY A 454 -15.13 20.28 -5.81
N HIS A 455 -14.56 20.12 -6.99
CA HIS A 455 -14.27 21.15 -7.98
C HIS A 455 -13.34 22.27 -7.45
N TYR A 456 -12.51 21.97 -6.47
CA TYR A 456 -11.51 22.92 -5.98
C TYR A 456 -10.55 23.33 -7.10
N ARG A 457 -10.26 24.64 -7.20
CA ARG A 457 -9.36 25.22 -8.19
C ARG A 457 -8.46 26.25 -7.54
N ASN A 458 -7.16 26.10 -7.72
CA ASN A 458 -6.16 27.04 -7.24
C ASN A 458 -4.94 27.03 -8.16
N GLN A 459 -4.85 28.02 -9.05
CA GLN A 459 -3.77 28.12 -10.04
C GLN A 459 -2.37 28.21 -9.41
N ALA A 460 -2.25 28.86 -8.23
CA ALA A 460 -0.97 28.95 -7.54
C ALA A 460 -0.52 27.57 -7.03
N PHE A 461 -1.44 26.80 -6.44
CA PHE A 461 -1.17 25.42 -6.06
C PHE A 461 -0.81 24.54 -7.27
N ASP A 462 -1.60 24.63 -8.35
CA ASP A 462 -1.32 23.86 -9.57
C ASP A 462 0.08 24.15 -10.11
N ALA A 463 0.51 25.41 -10.09
CA ALA A 463 1.86 25.79 -10.51
C ALA A 463 2.97 25.26 -9.57
N MET A 464 2.72 25.29 -8.24
CA MET A 464 3.65 24.74 -7.25
C MET A 464 3.79 23.23 -7.41
N LEU A 465 2.67 22.52 -7.59
CA LEU A 465 2.65 21.08 -7.77
C LEU A 465 3.37 20.68 -9.07
N ALA A 466 3.04 21.33 -10.20
CA ALA A 466 3.69 21.08 -11.48
C ALA A 466 5.22 21.34 -11.42
N LYS A 467 5.64 22.40 -10.70
CA LYS A 467 7.07 22.65 -10.45
C LYS A 467 7.71 21.51 -9.66
N ALA A 468 7.09 21.07 -8.57
CA ALA A 468 7.59 19.96 -7.78
C ALA A 468 7.68 18.66 -8.57
N GLU A 469 6.64 18.36 -9.38
CA GLU A 469 6.58 17.18 -10.26
C GLU A 469 7.65 17.21 -11.36
N SER A 470 8.12 18.38 -11.78
CA SER A 470 9.20 18.52 -12.77
C SER A 470 10.61 18.24 -12.25
N ILE A 471 10.79 18.19 -10.91
CA ILE A 471 12.06 17.88 -10.25
C ILE A 471 12.25 16.36 -10.18
N GLN A 472 13.46 15.89 -10.43
CA GLN A 472 13.80 14.48 -10.26
C GLN A 472 13.64 14.06 -8.79
N GLU A 473 13.37 12.77 -8.58
CA GLU A 473 13.22 12.21 -7.24
C GLU A 473 14.44 12.50 -6.36
N GLY A 474 14.15 12.92 -5.13
CA GLY A 474 15.18 13.27 -4.15
C GLY A 474 14.74 14.36 -3.18
N PRO A 475 15.66 14.83 -2.32
CA PRO A 475 15.36 15.79 -1.25
C PRO A 475 14.77 17.13 -1.75
N GLU A 476 15.19 17.59 -2.92
CA GLU A 476 14.68 18.85 -3.51
C GLU A 476 13.20 18.73 -3.91
N ARG A 477 12.84 17.64 -4.59
CA ARG A 477 11.45 17.31 -4.93
C ARG A 477 10.60 17.18 -3.66
N ASN A 478 11.08 16.42 -2.67
CA ASN A 478 10.37 16.21 -1.41
C ASN A 478 10.09 17.53 -0.68
N LYS A 479 11.07 18.46 -0.68
CA LYS A 479 10.88 19.80 -0.12
C LYS A 479 9.81 20.59 -0.89
N ALA A 480 9.88 20.61 -2.22
CA ALA A 480 8.90 21.32 -3.04
C ALA A 480 7.47 20.77 -2.88
N LEU A 481 7.32 19.44 -2.74
CA LEU A 481 6.03 18.79 -2.47
C LEU A 481 5.51 19.14 -1.06
N ALA A 482 6.37 19.18 -0.06
CA ALA A 482 6.01 19.60 1.30
C ALA A 482 5.52 21.06 1.32
N GLU A 483 6.20 21.97 0.62
CA GLU A 483 5.79 23.38 0.48
C GLU A 483 4.44 23.52 -0.24
N ALA A 484 4.22 22.75 -1.32
CA ALA A 484 2.91 22.72 -2.01
C ALA A 484 1.80 22.16 -1.11
N THR A 485 2.12 21.16 -0.28
CA THR A 485 1.19 20.58 0.69
C THR A 485 0.82 21.61 1.76
N ASP A 486 1.79 22.32 2.34
CA ASP A 486 1.54 23.40 3.31
C ASP A 486 0.63 24.47 2.72
N PHE A 487 0.91 24.88 1.49
CA PHE A 487 0.15 25.91 0.80
C PHE A 487 -1.32 25.51 0.59
N VAL A 488 -1.58 24.33 0.03
CA VAL A 488 -2.95 23.91 -0.28
C VAL A 488 -3.74 23.58 0.97
N MET A 489 -3.10 22.99 1.99
CA MET A 489 -3.78 22.67 3.24
C MET A 489 -4.16 23.90 4.08
N ALA A 490 -3.50 25.03 3.90
CA ALA A 490 -3.90 26.30 4.52
C ALA A 490 -5.28 26.78 4.05
N ASP A 491 -5.70 26.45 2.83
CA ASP A 491 -7.04 26.77 2.28
C ASP A 491 -8.11 25.73 2.63
N GLN A 492 -7.73 24.60 3.23
CA GLN A 492 -8.63 23.52 3.66
C GLN A 492 -9.60 23.04 2.55
N PRO A 493 -9.14 22.66 1.34
CA PRO A 493 -10.04 22.16 0.30
C PRO A 493 -10.67 20.82 0.67
N ILE A 494 -10.02 20.07 1.55
CA ILE A 494 -10.50 18.89 2.24
C ILE A 494 -10.17 19.00 3.73
N ILE A 495 -10.83 18.17 4.55
CA ILE A 495 -10.44 17.98 5.96
C ILE A 495 -9.88 16.58 6.10
N PRO A 496 -8.55 16.38 6.15
CA PRO A 496 -7.96 15.10 6.51
C PRO A 496 -8.38 14.69 7.92
N LEU A 497 -8.77 13.44 8.09
CA LEU A 497 -9.29 12.91 9.35
C LEU A 497 -8.25 12.03 10.04
N TYR A 498 -7.86 10.96 9.37
CA TYR A 498 -6.89 10.02 9.88
C TYR A 498 -6.25 9.16 8.78
N HIS A 499 -5.09 8.61 9.10
CA HIS A 499 -4.48 7.48 8.45
C HIS A 499 -4.73 6.27 9.35
N PHE A 500 -5.57 5.30 8.92
CA PHE A 500 -5.75 4.09 9.73
C PHE A 500 -4.51 3.21 9.66
N HIS A 501 -4.35 2.31 10.62
CA HIS A 501 -3.22 1.38 10.63
C HIS A 501 -3.61 0.05 9.98
N HIS A 502 -2.71 -0.49 9.16
CA HIS A 502 -2.72 -1.92 8.86
C HIS A 502 -2.29 -2.67 10.11
N ILE A 503 -3.08 -3.65 10.52
CA ILE A 503 -2.83 -4.44 11.73
C ILE A 503 -2.63 -5.89 11.30
N VAL A 504 -1.48 -6.46 11.65
CA VAL A 504 -1.13 -7.86 11.35
C VAL A 504 -0.81 -8.59 12.64
N GLY A 505 -1.34 -9.80 12.76
CA GLY A 505 -1.09 -10.69 13.87
C GLY A 505 -0.18 -11.86 13.49
N PHE A 506 0.69 -12.28 14.42
CA PHE A 506 1.70 -13.31 14.22
C PHE A 506 1.62 -14.37 15.31
N GLY A 507 1.65 -15.62 14.90
CA GLY A 507 1.82 -16.77 15.77
C GLY A 507 3.29 -16.96 16.22
N PRO A 508 3.55 -17.91 17.12
CA PRO A 508 4.87 -18.09 17.75
C PRO A 508 5.97 -18.54 16.79
N ARG A 509 5.62 -19.10 15.62
CA ARG A 509 6.60 -19.53 14.61
C ARG A 509 7.25 -18.39 13.82
N VAL A 510 6.69 -17.18 13.91
CA VAL A 510 7.17 -15.97 13.21
C VAL A 510 8.04 -15.14 14.13
N GLY A 511 9.35 -15.09 13.88
CA GLY A 511 10.33 -14.35 14.69
C GLY A 511 10.33 -12.86 14.40
N SER A 512 10.38 -12.46 13.13
CA SER A 512 10.36 -11.05 12.73
C SER A 512 9.53 -10.83 11.48
N TYR A 513 9.09 -9.60 11.32
CA TYR A 513 8.31 -9.13 10.16
C TYR A 513 8.58 -7.65 9.90
N VAL A 514 8.58 -7.23 8.64
CA VAL A 514 8.68 -5.82 8.27
C VAL A 514 7.34 -5.37 7.70
N MET A 515 6.68 -4.43 8.39
CA MET A 515 5.41 -3.87 7.97
C MET A 515 5.58 -2.90 6.81
N HIS A 516 4.68 -2.97 5.82
CA HIS A 516 4.69 -2.07 4.68
C HIS A 516 3.48 -1.12 4.68
N PRO A 517 3.64 0.22 4.49
CA PRO A 517 2.54 1.20 4.54
C PRO A 517 1.44 0.97 3.49
N ARG A 518 1.74 0.26 2.40
CA ARG A 518 0.74 -0.14 1.40
C ARG A 518 -0.09 -1.36 1.83
N GLY A 519 0.17 -1.93 3.02
CA GLY A 519 -0.58 -3.05 3.57
C GLY A 519 -0.27 -4.40 2.91
N TRP A 520 0.90 -4.54 2.30
CA TRP A 520 1.33 -5.81 1.73
C TRP A 520 1.72 -6.79 2.83
N THR A 521 1.16 -7.98 2.79
CA THR A 521 1.53 -9.08 3.69
C THR A 521 2.26 -10.13 2.88
N THR A 522 3.56 -10.28 3.12
CA THR A 522 4.43 -11.10 2.27
C THR A 522 5.31 -12.05 3.09
N ALA A 523 5.63 -13.20 2.51
CA ALA A 523 6.55 -14.18 3.08
C ALA A 523 8.02 -13.69 3.06
N MET A 524 8.39 -12.80 2.11
CA MET A 524 9.74 -12.26 2.00
C MET A 524 10.14 -11.42 3.21
N GLN A 525 9.17 -10.79 3.86
CA GLN A 525 9.38 -9.96 5.05
C GLN A 525 9.18 -10.73 6.36
N THR A 526 8.91 -12.03 6.27
CA THR A 526 8.56 -12.89 7.40
C THR A 526 9.70 -13.89 7.65
N LEU A 527 10.37 -13.77 8.79
CA LEU A 527 11.41 -14.73 9.18
C LEU A 527 10.90 -15.67 10.28
N PRO A 528 11.32 -16.95 10.28
CA PRO A 528 10.99 -17.86 11.36
C PRO A 528 11.66 -17.44 12.68
N THR A 529 11.13 -17.92 13.80
CA THR A 529 11.83 -17.85 15.09
C THR A 529 13.12 -18.64 15.00
N THR A 530 14.23 -18.05 15.44
CA THR A 530 15.45 -18.80 15.72
C THR A 530 15.25 -19.53 17.04
N GLU A 531 15.29 -20.87 17.01
CA GLU A 531 15.35 -21.70 18.23
C GLU A 531 16.60 -21.42 19.06
#